data_e8f6af440b6e46f8d972ed9da46c2843
#
_entry.id   e8f6af440b6e46f8d972ed9da46c2843
#
_cell.length_a   1.000
_cell.length_b   1.000
_cell.length_c   1.000
_cell.angle_alpha   90.00
_cell.angle_beta   90.00
_cell.angle_gamma   90.00
#
_symmetry.space_group_name_H-M   'P 1'
#
loop_
_entity.id
_entity.type
_entity.pdbx_description
1 polymer ?
#
loop_
_entity_poly.entity_id
_entity_poly.type
_entity_poly.pdbx_seq_one_letter_code
_entity_poly.pdbx_strand_id
1 'polypeptide(L)'
;MKAWFILFIAGIFETAWAIGMKYSNGFTKLWPSIFTIICILISMGLLSLSLKWLPVGTAYAVWTGIGAVGTAILGIVLFGESKEFIRLFFIFLIILGLIGLKVYSTN
;
A
#
# COMPACT_ATOMS: atom_id res chain seq x y z
N MET A 1 -16.18 2.96 -9.87
CA MET A 1 -15.24 1.82 -10.01
C MET A 1 -13.86 2.25 -10.49
N LYS A 2 -13.81 3.21 -11.40
CA LYS A 2 -12.52 3.71 -11.90
C LYS A 2 -11.62 4.22 -10.79
N ALA A 3 -12.17 5.02 -9.87
CA ALA A 3 -11.38 5.57 -8.76
C ALA A 3 -10.82 4.47 -7.87
N TRP A 4 -11.59 3.41 -7.63
CA TRP A 4 -11.14 2.30 -6.79
C TRP A 4 -10.04 1.50 -7.46
N PHE A 5 -10.11 1.32 -8.78
CA PHE A 5 -9.05 0.65 -9.52
C PHE A 5 -7.75 1.45 -9.45
N ILE A 6 -7.83 2.76 -9.66
CA ILE A 6 -6.67 3.64 -9.56
C ILE A 6 -6.07 3.57 -8.16
N LEU A 7 -6.93 3.60 -7.16
CA LEU A 7 -6.50 3.55 -5.76
C LEU A 7 -5.80 2.22 -5.43
N PHE A 8 -6.33 1.11 -5.96
CA PHE A 8 -5.71 -0.19 -5.75
C PHE A 8 -4.30 -0.23 -6.35
N ILE A 9 -4.14 0.28 -7.57
CA ILE A 9 -2.83 0.33 -8.22
C ILE A 9 -1.88 1.23 -7.42
N ALA A 10 -2.39 2.37 -6.91
CA ALA A 10 -1.59 3.26 -6.07
C ALA A 10 -1.09 2.52 -4.82
N GLY A 11 -1.94 1.71 -4.21
CA GLY A 11 -1.55 0.90 -3.04
C GLY A 11 -0.49 -0.14 -3.37
N ILE A 12 -0.56 -0.73 -4.56
CA ILE A 12 0.46 -1.68 -5.01
C ILE A 12 1.81 -0.97 -5.14
N PHE A 13 1.83 0.25 -5.71
CA PHE A 13 3.07 1.01 -5.80
C PHE A 13 3.56 1.46 -4.43
N GLU A 14 2.65 1.67 -3.47
CA GLU A 14 3.06 1.94 -2.09
C GLU A 14 3.79 0.74 -1.51
N THR A 15 3.28 -0.47 -1.72
CA THR A 15 3.98 -1.69 -1.33
C THR A 15 5.36 -1.75 -1.99
N ALA A 16 5.42 -1.43 -3.29
CA ALA A 16 6.67 -1.48 -4.04
C ALA A 16 7.72 -0.54 -3.45
N TRP A 17 7.35 0.71 -3.15
CA TRP A 17 8.36 1.62 -2.63
C TRP A 17 8.72 1.31 -1.16
N ALA A 18 7.81 0.73 -0.39
CA ALA A 18 8.14 0.31 0.97
C ALA A 18 9.21 -0.79 0.95
N ILE A 19 9.05 -1.77 0.06
CA ILE A 19 10.02 -2.85 -0.10
C ILE A 19 11.33 -2.31 -0.68
N GLY A 20 11.24 -1.42 -1.67
CA GLY A 20 12.42 -0.79 -2.25
C GLY A 20 13.21 0.00 -1.23
N MET A 21 12.51 0.67 -0.32
CA MET A 21 13.15 1.43 0.76
C MET A 21 13.96 0.51 1.67
N LYS A 22 13.44 -0.69 1.96
CA LYS A 22 14.17 -1.67 2.77
C LYS A 22 15.46 -2.09 2.05
N TYR A 23 15.38 -2.37 0.75
CA TYR A 23 16.55 -2.77 -0.02
C TYR A 23 17.55 -1.63 -0.21
N SER A 24 17.10 -0.39 -0.12
CA SER A 24 17.98 0.77 -0.29
C SER A 24 18.91 0.99 0.90
N ASN A 25 18.64 0.33 2.01
CA ASN A 25 19.41 0.45 3.24
C ASN A 25 19.62 1.91 3.64
N GLY A 26 18.51 2.61 3.85
CA GLY A 26 18.53 4.03 4.22
C GLY A 26 18.91 4.95 3.08
N PHE A 27 18.57 4.54 1.84
CA PHE A 27 18.89 5.30 0.63
C PHE A 27 20.39 5.40 0.36
N THR A 28 21.15 4.37 0.80
CA THR A 28 22.59 4.31 0.56
C THR A 28 22.95 3.54 -0.70
N LYS A 29 22.02 2.74 -1.24
CA LYS A 29 22.25 1.96 -2.45
C LYS A 29 21.53 2.62 -3.62
N LEU A 30 22.26 2.89 -4.69
CA LEU A 30 21.78 3.70 -5.81
C LEU A 30 20.52 3.15 -6.48
N TRP A 31 20.58 1.91 -6.96
CA TRP A 31 19.47 1.39 -7.76
C TRP A 31 18.18 1.18 -6.96
N PRO A 32 18.23 0.57 -5.76
CA PRO A 32 17.02 0.48 -4.94
C PRO A 32 16.47 1.86 -4.55
N SER A 33 17.33 2.85 -4.34
CA SER A 33 16.89 4.21 -4.00
C SER A 33 16.15 4.85 -5.16
N ILE A 34 16.67 4.70 -6.39
CA ILE A 34 16.01 5.23 -7.59
C ILE A 34 14.66 4.56 -7.78
N PHE A 35 14.60 3.23 -7.66
CA PHE A 35 13.36 2.48 -7.77
C PHE A 35 12.33 2.99 -6.76
N THR A 36 12.75 3.15 -5.52
CA THR A 36 11.87 3.62 -4.45
C THR A 36 11.29 4.99 -4.75
N ILE A 37 12.14 5.93 -5.18
CA ILE A 37 11.69 7.30 -5.48
C ILE A 37 10.68 7.30 -6.62
N ILE A 38 10.95 6.54 -7.68
CA ILE A 38 10.04 6.46 -8.81
C ILE A 38 8.70 5.89 -8.37
N CYS A 39 8.71 4.84 -7.56
CA CYS A 39 7.46 4.23 -7.07
C CYS A 39 6.69 5.18 -6.16
N ILE A 40 7.38 5.97 -5.32
CA ILE A 40 6.72 6.98 -4.48
C ILE A 40 5.98 7.98 -5.36
N LEU A 41 6.63 8.48 -6.39
CA LEU A 41 6.02 9.48 -7.27
C LEU A 41 4.80 8.93 -8.00
N ILE A 42 4.89 7.70 -8.50
CA ILE A 42 3.77 7.06 -9.18
C ILE A 42 2.62 6.81 -8.19
N SER A 43 2.93 6.28 -7.01
CA SER A 43 1.92 5.96 -6.01
C SER A 43 1.17 7.20 -5.57
N MET A 44 1.88 8.26 -5.24
CA MET A 44 1.26 9.51 -4.79
C MET A 44 0.50 10.20 -5.91
N GLY A 45 1.00 10.13 -7.14
CA GLY A 45 0.29 10.68 -8.28
C GLY A 45 -1.04 9.99 -8.50
N LEU A 46 -1.07 8.66 -8.41
CA LEU A 46 -2.29 7.90 -8.56
C LEU A 46 -3.26 8.14 -7.41
N LEU A 47 -2.74 8.25 -6.19
CA LEU A 47 -3.57 8.60 -5.04
C LEU A 47 -4.24 9.95 -5.27
N SER A 48 -3.46 10.94 -5.69
CA SER A 48 -3.99 12.26 -5.97
C SER A 48 -5.08 12.23 -7.03
N LEU A 49 -4.88 11.42 -8.07
CA LEU A 49 -5.87 11.29 -9.13
C LEU A 49 -7.19 10.71 -8.60
N SER A 50 -7.10 9.72 -7.70
CA SER A 50 -8.30 9.09 -7.14
C SER A 50 -9.13 10.07 -6.31
N LEU A 51 -8.50 11.11 -5.78
CA LEU A 51 -9.20 12.10 -4.96
C LEU A 51 -10.18 12.95 -5.76
N LYS A 52 -10.14 12.86 -7.09
CA LYS A 52 -11.14 13.55 -7.92
C LYS A 52 -12.53 12.95 -7.71
N TRP A 53 -12.61 11.71 -7.26
CA TRP A 53 -13.87 11.00 -7.13
C TRP A 53 -14.16 10.46 -5.74
N LEU A 54 -13.16 10.42 -4.86
CA LEU A 54 -13.31 9.83 -3.53
C LEU A 54 -12.98 10.85 -2.44
N PRO A 55 -13.65 10.75 -1.27
CA PRO A 55 -13.28 11.57 -0.13
C PRO A 55 -11.84 11.27 0.30
N VAL A 56 -11.11 12.29 0.74
CA VAL A 56 -9.71 12.14 1.07
C VAL A 56 -9.47 11.12 2.20
N GLY A 57 -10.34 11.12 3.21
CA GLY A 57 -10.18 10.17 4.31
C GLY A 57 -10.31 8.73 3.86
N THR A 58 -11.31 8.45 3.03
CA THR A 58 -11.53 7.11 2.50
C THR A 58 -10.36 6.69 1.60
N ALA A 59 -9.99 7.56 0.67
CA ALA A 59 -8.90 7.24 -0.26
C ALA A 59 -7.59 7.01 0.47
N TYR A 60 -7.26 7.87 1.43
CA TYR A 60 -6.02 7.73 2.17
C TYR A 60 -6.00 6.45 3.02
N ALA A 61 -7.11 6.16 3.70
CA ALA A 61 -7.20 4.95 4.53
C ALA A 61 -7.06 3.69 3.70
N VAL A 62 -7.70 3.64 2.52
CA VAL A 62 -7.62 2.48 1.65
C VAL A 62 -6.22 2.34 1.05
N TRP A 63 -5.66 3.44 0.59
CA TRP A 63 -4.30 3.45 0.03
C TRP A 63 -3.28 2.93 1.06
N THR A 64 -3.33 3.51 2.27
CA THR A 64 -2.44 3.10 3.36
C THR A 64 -2.66 1.64 3.73
N GLY A 65 -3.92 1.21 3.79
CA GLY A 65 -4.25 -0.17 4.16
C GLY A 65 -3.76 -1.18 3.14
N ILE A 66 -3.95 -0.91 1.85
CA ILE A 66 -3.47 -1.81 0.80
C ILE A 66 -1.95 -1.90 0.85
N GLY A 67 -1.28 -0.77 0.98
CA GLY A 67 0.17 -0.76 1.09
C GLY A 67 0.67 -1.50 2.32
N ALA A 68 -0.02 -1.31 3.45
CA ALA A 68 0.35 -1.99 4.70
C ALA A 68 0.20 -3.51 4.57
N VAL A 69 -0.93 -3.98 4.02
CA VAL A 69 -1.17 -5.42 3.84
C VAL A 69 -0.15 -6.00 2.86
N GLY A 70 0.05 -5.35 1.73
CA GLY A 70 1.00 -5.83 0.74
C GLY A 70 2.42 -5.89 1.29
N THR A 71 2.82 -4.85 2.02
CA THR A 71 4.16 -4.79 2.62
C THR A 71 4.32 -5.86 3.69
N ALA A 72 3.28 -6.09 4.50
CA ALA A 72 3.35 -7.11 5.54
C ALA A 72 3.49 -8.51 4.92
N ILE A 73 2.75 -8.79 3.86
CA ILE A 73 2.84 -10.08 3.17
C ILE A 73 4.22 -10.26 2.53
N LEU A 74 4.70 -9.26 1.82
CA LEU A 74 6.02 -9.35 1.19
C LEU A 74 7.14 -9.37 2.23
N GLY A 75 6.94 -8.74 3.38
CA GLY A 75 7.89 -8.83 4.47
C GLY A 75 8.07 -10.27 4.94
N ILE A 76 6.97 -11.02 5.02
CA ILE A 76 7.02 -12.43 5.38
C ILE A 76 7.75 -13.23 4.30
N VAL A 77 7.40 -13.00 3.04
CA VAL A 77 7.94 -13.78 1.92
C VAL A 77 9.40 -13.46 1.64
N LEU A 78 9.76 -12.18 1.62
CA LEU A 78 11.08 -11.74 1.17
C LEU A 78 12.10 -11.63 2.32
N PHE A 79 11.65 -11.28 3.51
CA PHE A 79 12.55 -10.98 4.61
C PHE A 79 12.42 -11.94 5.79
N GLY A 80 11.59 -12.97 5.65
CA GLY A 80 11.42 -13.96 6.70
C GLY A 80 10.79 -13.42 7.96
N GLU A 81 9.98 -12.36 7.85
CA GLU A 81 9.31 -11.80 9.03
C GLU A 81 8.30 -12.77 9.61
N SER A 82 7.89 -12.52 10.85
CA SER A 82 7.02 -13.40 11.59
C SER A 82 5.69 -13.65 10.89
N LYS A 83 5.27 -14.92 10.84
CA LYS A 83 3.95 -15.29 10.38
C LYS A 83 3.14 -15.93 11.51
N GLU A 84 3.41 -15.48 12.73
CA GLU A 84 2.66 -15.95 13.89
C GLU A 84 1.17 -15.62 13.76
N PHE A 85 0.32 -16.46 14.35
CA PHE A 85 -1.11 -16.29 14.24
C PHE A 85 -1.60 -14.89 14.63
N ILE A 86 -1.06 -14.36 15.73
CA ILE A 86 -1.51 -13.06 16.22
C ILE A 86 -1.22 -11.95 15.20
N ARG A 87 -0.06 -12.01 14.53
CA ARG A 87 0.29 -11.05 13.50
C ARG A 87 -0.63 -11.16 12.29
N LEU A 88 -0.88 -12.41 11.85
CA LEU A 88 -1.77 -12.65 10.72
C LEU A 88 -3.20 -12.22 11.03
N PHE A 89 -3.62 -12.38 12.29
CA PHE A 89 -4.93 -11.94 12.73
C PHE A 89 -5.10 -10.43 12.55
N PHE A 90 -4.10 -9.66 12.96
CA PHE A 90 -4.20 -8.20 12.83
C PHE A 90 -4.10 -7.72 11.38
N ILE A 91 -3.34 -8.43 10.54
CA ILE A 91 -3.34 -8.16 9.10
C ILE A 91 -4.73 -8.42 8.53
N PHE A 92 -5.37 -9.49 8.97
CA PHE A 92 -6.74 -9.82 8.55
C PHE A 92 -7.72 -8.70 8.92
N LEU A 93 -7.56 -8.10 10.12
CA LEU A 93 -8.42 -6.98 10.52
C LEU A 93 -8.28 -5.78 9.58
N ILE A 94 -7.07 -5.51 9.10
CA ILE A 94 -6.86 -4.44 8.12
C ILE A 94 -7.63 -4.75 6.84
N ILE A 95 -7.54 -6.00 6.37
CA ILE A 95 -8.25 -6.43 5.16
C ILE A 95 -9.76 -6.27 5.34
N LEU A 96 -10.30 -6.68 6.49
CA LEU A 96 -11.72 -6.51 6.78
C LEU A 96 -12.12 -5.04 6.75
N GLY A 97 -11.29 -4.17 7.32
CA GLY A 97 -11.55 -2.74 7.29
C GLY A 97 -11.59 -2.19 5.87
N LEU A 98 -10.68 -2.64 5.02
CA LEU A 98 -10.65 -2.21 3.62
C LEU A 98 -11.91 -2.65 2.88
N ILE A 99 -12.33 -3.89 3.07
CA ILE A 99 -13.53 -4.43 2.44
C ILE A 99 -14.75 -3.65 2.95
N GLY A 100 -14.80 -3.38 4.24
CA GLY A 100 -15.89 -2.62 4.84
C GLY A 100 -16.01 -1.22 4.26
N LEU A 101 -14.89 -0.52 4.09
CA LEU A 101 -14.90 0.81 3.49
C LEU A 101 -15.40 0.77 2.06
N LYS A 102 -14.98 -0.24 1.29
CA LYS A 102 -15.42 -0.36 -0.10
C LYS A 102 -16.92 -0.65 -0.18
N VAL A 103 -17.41 -1.56 0.66
CA VAL A 103 -18.83 -1.94 0.65
C VAL A 103 -19.70 -0.78 1.11
N TYR A 104 -19.26 -0.04 2.12
CA TYR A 104 -20.01 1.11 2.64
C TYR A 104 -20.03 2.27 1.64
N SER A 105 -19.01 2.39 0.82
CA SER A 105 -18.90 3.48 -0.13
C SER A 105 -19.92 3.36 -1.25
N THR A 106 -20.48 4.51 -1.67
CA THR A 106 -21.40 4.57 -2.79
C THR A 106 -20.68 4.81 -4.12
N ASN A 107 -19.38 4.96 -4.09
CA ASN A 107 -18.61 5.25 -5.31
C ASN A 107 -17.99 4.00 -5.95
#